data_4ce5fd5c8f338295380837e30472b1a1
#
_entry.id   4ce5fd5c8f338295380837e30472b1a1
#
_cell.length_a   1.000
_cell.length_b   1.000
_cell.length_c   1.000
_cell.angle_alpha   90.00
_cell.angle_beta   90.00
_cell.angle_gamma   90.00
#
_symmetry.space_group_name_H-M   'P 1'
#
loop_
_entity.id
_entity.type
_entity.pdbx_description
1 polymer ?
#
loop_
_entity_poly.entity_id
_entity_poly.type
_entity_poly.pdbx_seq_one_letter_code
_entity_poly.pdbx_strand_id
1 'polypeptide(L)'
;MKALSRSLKDLSMEPLPSRFEKALTLIDAVHREDPQVEVVEGIARPSEALYAERMSAWVERLQPDASELLRLAVRCQHLRRWAIPRDRYPTGRLGYHQWRTAQARAHAQAAGVLLRQAGYDEASIARVQALIRKERLRQDPETQCLEDAACLVYLEYGLPGFAAQHDEAQVIDILQKTWNKMSPRAREEALRLKLTPHARALLDKALAGT
;
A
#
# COMPACT_ATOMS: atom_id res chain seq x y z
N MET A 1 23.84 54.48 22.41
CA MET A 1 24.35 53.26 21.79
C MET A 1 24.25 52.14 22.78
N LYS A 2 23.21 51.31 22.72
CA LYS A 2 23.08 50.03 23.46
C LYS A 2 23.03 48.93 22.41
N ALA A 3 24.15 48.21 22.29
CA ALA A 3 24.30 47.09 21.35
C ALA A 3 23.46 45.88 21.82
N LEU A 4 22.71 45.33 20.91
CA LEU A 4 21.96 44.09 21.03
C LEU A 4 22.94 42.91 21.17
N SER A 5 23.11 42.39 22.37
CA SER A 5 23.68 41.07 22.60
C SER A 5 22.54 40.04 22.52
N ARG A 6 22.27 39.56 21.34
CA ARG A 6 21.41 38.37 21.17
C ARG A 6 22.23 37.13 21.52
N SER A 7 21.85 36.49 22.60
CA SER A 7 22.45 35.24 23.09
C SER A 7 22.24 34.14 22.04
N LEU A 8 23.36 33.52 21.61
CA LEU A 8 23.43 32.34 20.73
C LEU A 8 22.95 31.03 21.43
N LYS A 9 22.19 31.15 22.53
CA LYS A 9 21.79 29.98 23.35
C LYS A 9 20.42 29.40 23.06
N ASP A 10 19.66 29.92 22.08
CA ASP A 10 18.32 29.44 21.76
C ASP A 10 18.22 28.82 20.36
N LEU A 11 19.26 28.16 19.88
CA LEU A 11 19.13 27.13 18.85
C LEU A 11 18.79 25.84 19.57
N SER A 12 17.53 25.66 19.92
CA SER A 12 16.97 24.35 20.25
C SER A 12 17.23 23.44 19.03
N MET A 13 18.28 22.61 19.11
CA MET A 13 18.48 21.56 18.12
C MET A 13 17.26 20.65 18.19
N GLU A 14 16.41 20.71 17.18
CA GLU A 14 15.37 19.70 17.03
C GLU A 14 16.02 18.31 17.04
N PRO A 15 15.45 17.34 17.77
CA PRO A 15 16.00 16.01 17.81
C PRO A 15 16.07 15.46 16.38
N LEU A 16 17.18 14.81 16.04
CA LEU A 16 17.34 14.16 14.73
C LEU A 16 16.20 13.16 14.53
N PRO A 17 15.58 13.12 13.32
CA PRO A 17 14.50 12.22 13.05
C PRO A 17 14.92 10.76 13.29
N SER A 18 14.02 9.98 13.89
CA SER A 18 14.23 8.54 14.06
C SER A 18 14.49 7.87 12.70
N ARG A 19 15.11 6.68 12.70
CA ARG A 19 15.29 5.92 11.44
C ARG A 19 13.96 5.64 10.75
N PHE A 20 12.87 5.48 11.51
CA PHE A 20 11.53 5.26 10.97
C PHE A 20 11.01 6.51 10.23
N GLU A 21 11.07 7.67 10.85
CA GLU A 21 10.67 8.94 10.22
C GLU A 21 11.52 9.25 8.98
N LYS A 22 12.83 8.99 9.07
CA LYS A 22 13.73 9.11 7.92
C LYS A 22 13.32 8.17 6.77
N ALA A 23 12.98 6.91 7.08
CA ALA A 23 12.52 5.94 6.09
C ALA A 23 11.22 6.40 5.44
N LEU A 24 10.22 6.83 6.22
CA LEU A 24 8.95 7.36 5.70
C LEU A 24 9.18 8.55 4.79
N THR A 25 10.05 9.49 5.17
CA THR A 25 10.39 10.66 4.35
C THR A 25 10.96 10.26 3.00
N LEU A 26 11.88 9.28 2.97
CA LEU A 26 12.48 8.77 1.72
C LEU A 26 11.45 8.04 0.85
N ILE A 27 10.60 7.21 1.44
CA ILE A 27 9.54 6.47 0.73
C ILE A 27 8.53 7.44 0.13
N ASP A 28 8.06 8.42 0.90
CA ASP A 28 7.08 9.40 0.44
C ASP A 28 7.64 10.32 -0.63
N ALA A 29 8.94 10.62 -0.59
CA ALA A 29 9.59 11.35 -1.68
C ALA A 29 9.50 10.59 -3.00
N VAL A 30 9.71 9.27 -2.99
CA VAL A 30 9.56 8.43 -4.18
C VAL A 30 8.11 8.40 -4.67
N HIS A 31 7.13 8.24 -3.77
CA HIS A 31 5.72 8.22 -4.16
C HIS A 31 5.26 9.54 -4.81
N ARG A 32 5.85 10.67 -4.41
CA ARG A 32 5.56 11.98 -5.04
C ARG A 32 6.06 12.11 -6.47
N GLU A 33 6.97 11.24 -6.92
CA GLU A 33 7.45 11.19 -8.31
C GLU A 33 6.46 10.50 -9.27
N ASP A 34 5.35 9.91 -8.76
CA ASP A 34 4.37 9.23 -9.60
C ASP A 34 3.75 10.19 -10.61
N PRO A 35 3.88 9.93 -11.92
CA PRO A 35 3.29 10.76 -12.97
C PRO A 35 1.77 10.63 -13.04
N GLN A 36 1.18 9.61 -12.43
CA GLN A 36 -0.26 9.42 -12.40
C GLN A 36 -0.85 10.16 -11.20
N VAL A 37 -1.97 10.83 -11.42
CA VAL A 37 -2.66 11.59 -10.39
C VAL A 37 -4.11 11.14 -10.25
N GLU A 38 -4.61 11.17 -9.03
CA GLU A 38 -6.01 11.01 -8.68
C GLU A 38 -6.52 12.32 -8.06
N VAL A 39 -7.70 12.76 -8.44
CA VAL A 39 -8.32 13.96 -7.86
C VAL A 39 -9.17 13.55 -6.66
N VAL A 40 -8.79 14.03 -5.48
CA VAL A 40 -9.53 13.79 -4.23
C VAL A 40 -9.90 15.16 -3.65
N GLU A 41 -11.19 15.39 -3.43
CA GLU A 41 -11.70 16.67 -2.89
C GLU A 41 -11.24 17.90 -3.69
N GLY A 42 -11.14 17.75 -5.02
CA GLY A 42 -10.69 18.80 -5.92
C GLY A 42 -9.16 19.02 -5.99
N ILE A 43 -8.38 18.23 -5.26
CA ILE A 43 -6.91 18.33 -5.24
C ILE A 43 -6.31 17.15 -6.00
N ALA A 44 -5.46 17.44 -6.99
CA ALA A 44 -4.70 16.42 -7.70
C ALA A 44 -3.54 15.91 -6.82
N ARG A 45 -3.47 14.62 -6.60
CA ARG A 45 -2.46 13.96 -5.76
C ARG A 45 -1.85 12.76 -6.49
N PRO A 46 -0.55 12.47 -6.32
CA PRO A 46 0.08 11.28 -6.89
C PRO A 46 -0.67 10.01 -6.46
N SER A 47 -1.02 9.15 -7.42
CA SER A 47 -1.88 7.98 -7.18
C SER A 47 -1.26 6.99 -6.21
N GLU A 48 0.05 6.72 -6.34
CA GLU A 48 0.72 5.77 -5.46
C GLU A 48 0.98 6.35 -4.05
N ALA A 49 1.08 7.66 -3.90
CA ALA A 49 1.11 8.29 -2.56
C ALA A 49 -0.23 8.10 -1.83
N LEU A 50 -1.34 8.32 -2.52
CA LEU A 50 -2.69 8.06 -1.98
C LEU A 50 -2.88 6.59 -1.63
N TYR A 51 -2.44 5.69 -2.52
CA TYR A 51 -2.51 4.25 -2.26
C TYR A 51 -1.73 3.87 -0.99
N ALA A 52 -0.51 4.36 -0.82
CA ALA A 52 0.33 4.09 0.36
C ALA A 52 -0.29 4.64 1.66
N GLU A 53 -0.93 5.80 1.61
CA GLU A 53 -1.68 6.37 2.75
C GLU A 53 -2.89 5.52 3.12
N ARG A 54 -3.71 5.14 2.12
CA ARG A 54 -4.89 4.28 2.30
C ARG A 54 -4.50 2.92 2.89
N MET A 55 -3.42 2.33 2.39
CA MET A 55 -2.86 1.08 2.92
C MET A 55 -2.44 1.22 4.38
N SER A 56 -1.73 2.31 4.72
CA SER A 56 -1.27 2.59 6.09
C SER A 56 -2.46 2.76 7.05
N ALA A 57 -3.49 3.51 6.64
CA ALA A 57 -4.70 3.71 7.43
C ALA A 57 -5.44 2.39 7.69
N TRP A 58 -5.50 1.48 6.71
CA TRP A 58 -6.12 0.18 6.90
C TRP A 58 -5.32 -0.72 7.84
N VAL A 59 -3.99 -0.73 7.74
CA VAL A 59 -3.16 -1.51 8.68
C VAL A 59 -3.30 -0.98 10.11
N GLU A 60 -3.35 0.33 10.30
CA GLU A 60 -3.56 0.92 11.63
C GLU A 60 -4.92 0.51 12.24
N ARG A 61 -5.97 0.38 11.43
CA ARG A 61 -7.30 -0.11 11.89
C ARG A 61 -7.31 -1.62 12.14
N LEU A 62 -6.66 -2.41 11.27
CA LEU A 62 -6.62 -3.87 11.40
C LEU A 62 -5.68 -4.31 12.53
N GLN A 63 -4.56 -3.63 12.74
CA GLN A 63 -3.53 -3.97 13.70
C GLN A 63 -2.88 -2.70 14.27
N PRO A 64 -3.51 -2.05 15.28
CA PRO A 64 -3.00 -0.80 15.88
C PRO A 64 -1.58 -0.94 16.45
N ASP A 65 -1.23 -2.13 16.90
CA ASP A 65 0.08 -2.54 17.41
C ASP A 65 1.01 -3.13 16.35
N ALA A 66 0.74 -2.86 15.06
CA ALA A 66 1.57 -3.32 13.94
C ALA A 66 3.05 -2.97 14.17
N SER A 67 3.93 -3.94 13.88
CA SER A 67 5.37 -3.73 13.99
C SER A 67 5.84 -2.59 13.06
N GLU A 68 6.95 -1.96 13.42
CA GLU A 68 7.63 -0.96 12.59
C GLU A 68 7.91 -1.51 11.18
N LEU A 69 8.30 -2.77 11.08
CA LEU A 69 8.64 -3.41 9.79
C LEU A 69 7.39 -3.65 8.93
N LEU A 70 6.24 -4.01 9.52
CA LEU A 70 4.98 -4.09 8.78
C LEU A 70 4.53 -2.72 8.28
N ARG A 71 4.59 -1.67 9.11
CA ARG A 71 4.25 -0.30 8.72
C ARG A 71 5.11 0.19 7.55
N LEU A 72 6.41 -0.11 7.56
CA LEU A 72 7.32 0.19 6.45
C LEU A 72 6.98 -0.61 5.20
N ALA A 73 6.72 -1.92 5.32
CA ALA A 73 6.36 -2.77 4.20
C ALA A 73 5.08 -2.28 3.50
N VAL A 74 4.10 -1.87 4.29
CA VAL A 74 2.84 -1.30 3.80
C VAL A 74 3.08 0.00 3.06
N ARG A 75 3.89 0.92 3.63
CA ARG A 75 4.21 2.19 2.99
C ARG A 75 5.03 2.01 1.71
N CYS A 76 5.81 0.94 1.60
CA CYS A 76 6.60 0.59 0.42
C CYS A 76 5.81 -0.15 -0.67
N GLN A 77 4.52 -0.47 -0.46
CA GLN A 77 3.72 -1.06 -1.52
C GLN A 77 3.66 -0.12 -2.73
N HIS A 78 3.80 -0.70 -3.91
CA HIS A 78 3.74 0.01 -5.19
C HIS A 78 4.86 1.05 -5.44
N LEU A 79 5.97 1.03 -4.69
CA LEU A 79 7.13 1.89 -4.97
C LEU A 79 7.52 1.81 -6.45
N ARG A 80 7.44 2.97 -7.14
CA ARG A 80 7.73 3.12 -8.57
C ARG A 80 6.96 2.14 -9.46
N ARG A 81 5.70 1.84 -9.12
CA ARG A 81 4.86 0.91 -9.89
C ARG A 81 4.78 1.30 -11.36
N TRP A 82 4.78 2.58 -11.67
CA TRP A 82 4.77 3.12 -13.04
C TRP A 82 6.00 2.75 -13.86
N ALA A 83 7.13 2.39 -13.25
CA ALA A 83 8.37 2.04 -13.96
C ALA A 83 8.28 0.71 -14.73
N ILE A 84 7.33 -0.15 -14.39
CA ILE A 84 7.09 -1.45 -15.05
C ILE A 84 5.63 -1.47 -15.56
N PRO A 85 5.34 -0.88 -16.73
CA PRO A 85 3.99 -0.84 -17.30
C PRO A 85 3.46 -2.25 -17.62
N ARG A 86 2.14 -2.43 -17.50
CA ARG A 86 1.46 -3.70 -17.72
C ARG A 86 1.56 -4.19 -19.17
N ASP A 87 1.58 -3.28 -20.12
CA ASP A 87 1.64 -3.54 -21.56
C ASP A 87 2.96 -4.15 -22.04
N ARG A 88 4.02 -4.10 -21.21
CA ARG A 88 5.27 -4.82 -21.48
C ARG A 88 5.17 -6.33 -21.30
N TYR A 89 4.04 -6.82 -20.82
CA TYR A 89 3.81 -8.25 -20.57
C TYR A 89 2.62 -8.75 -21.40
N PRO A 90 2.62 -10.03 -21.83
CA PRO A 90 1.55 -10.59 -22.61
C PRO A 90 0.17 -10.36 -21.97
N THR A 91 -0.87 -10.27 -22.80
CA THR A 91 -2.26 -10.26 -22.34
C THR A 91 -2.63 -11.58 -21.65
N GLY A 92 -3.72 -11.59 -20.90
CA GLY A 92 -4.22 -12.77 -20.22
C GLY A 92 -3.52 -13.09 -18.88
N ARG A 93 -3.93 -14.22 -18.30
CA ARG A 93 -3.59 -14.61 -16.93
C ARG A 93 -2.09 -14.81 -16.71
N LEU A 94 -1.40 -15.46 -17.62
CA LEU A 94 0.04 -15.74 -17.49
C LEU A 94 0.85 -14.44 -17.45
N GLY A 95 0.65 -13.56 -18.42
CA GLY A 95 1.35 -12.28 -18.47
C GLY A 95 1.02 -11.38 -17.28
N TYR A 96 -0.22 -11.44 -16.76
CA TYR A 96 -0.59 -10.74 -15.53
C TYR A 96 0.19 -11.25 -14.32
N HIS A 97 0.36 -12.56 -14.16
CA HIS A 97 1.16 -13.13 -13.07
C HIS A 97 2.65 -12.79 -13.19
N GLN A 98 3.20 -12.83 -14.40
CA GLN A 98 4.59 -12.42 -14.66
C GLN A 98 4.80 -10.96 -14.27
N TRP A 99 3.93 -10.06 -14.72
CA TRP A 99 3.97 -8.66 -14.38
C TRP A 99 3.87 -8.42 -12.87
N ARG A 100 2.92 -9.03 -12.17
CA ARG A 100 2.78 -8.91 -10.72
C ARG A 100 4.01 -9.40 -9.97
N THR A 101 4.62 -10.48 -10.42
CA THR A 101 5.84 -11.00 -9.80
C THR A 101 7.01 -10.04 -10.01
N ALA A 102 7.16 -9.47 -11.21
CA ALA A 102 8.17 -8.46 -11.50
C ALA A 102 7.97 -7.20 -10.65
N GLN A 103 6.74 -6.71 -10.54
CA GLN A 103 6.39 -5.58 -9.67
C GLN A 103 6.77 -5.84 -8.20
N ALA A 104 6.36 -6.98 -7.63
CA ALA A 104 6.65 -7.31 -6.25
C ALA A 104 8.17 -7.36 -5.96
N ARG A 105 8.96 -7.89 -6.89
CA ARG A 105 10.43 -7.90 -6.79
C ARG A 105 11.01 -6.49 -6.86
N ALA A 106 10.55 -5.68 -7.80
CA ALA A 106 11.01 -4.29 -7.96
C ALA A 106 10.70 -3.43 -6.73
N HIS A 107 9.48 -3.54 -6.19
CA HIS A 107 9.09 -2.83 -4.97
C HIS A 107 9.96 -3.24 -3.78
N ALA A 108 10.17 -4.55 -3.58
CA ALA A 108 11.02 -5.06 -2.51
C ALA A 108 12.48 -4.58 -2.65
N GLN A 109 13.02 -4.56 -3.88
CA GLN A 109 14.37 -4.06 -4.13
C GLN A 109 14.47 -2.55 -3.86
N ALA A 110 13.53 -1.75 -4.33
CA ALA A 110 13.47 -0.31 -4.08
C ALA A 110 13.37 -0.01 -2.57
N ALA A 111 12.50 -0.73 -1.86
CA ALA A 111 12.37 -0.61 -0.41
C ALA A 111 13.71 -0.90 0.30
N GLY A 112 14.44 -1.95 -0.08
CA GLY A 112 15.75 -2.28 0.50
C GLY A 112 16.77 -1.16 0.36
N VAL A 113 16.80 -0.46 -0.78
CA VAL A 113 17.68 0.71 -0.99
C VAL A 113 17.34 1.84 -0.02
N LEU A 114 16.06 2.20 0.09
CA LEU A 114 15.61 3.31 0.94
C LEU A 114 15.81 3.01 2.43
N LEU A 115 15.52 1.78 2.85
CA LEU A 115 15.70 1.36 4.24
C LEU A 115 17.17 1.34 4.65
N ARG A 116 18.07 0.91 3.77
CA ARG A 116 19.52 0.97 4.01
C ARG A 116 20.00 2.42 4.19
N GLN A 117 19.49 3.35 3.36
CA GLN A 117 19.76 4.79 3.50
C GLN A 117 19.22 5.37 4.82
N ALA A 118 18.10 4.82 5.31
CA ALA A 118 17.52 5.21 6.59
C ALA A 118 18.29 4.64 7.81
N GLY A 119 19.16 3.64 7.60
CA GLY A 119 19.97 3.03 8.65
C GLY A 119 19.41 1.72 9.22
N TYR A 120 18.57 1.00 8.47
CA TYR A 120 18.11 -0.33 8.84
C TYR A 120 19.17 -1.38 8.52
N ASP A 121 19.25 -2.40 9.37
CA ASP A 121 20.10 -3.58 9.18
C ASP A 121 19.51 -4.53 8.11
N GLU A 122 20.35 -5.42 7.57
CA GLU A 122 19.97 -6.33 6.51
C GLU A 122 18.88 -7.33 6.93
N ALA A 123 18.78 -7.70 8.20
CA ALA A 123 17.73 -8.60 8.68
C ALA A 123 16.35 -7.90 8.64
N SER A 124 16.28 -6.66 9.12
CA SER A 124 15.09 -5.81 9.04
C SER A 124 14.68 -5.57 7.58
N ILE A 125 15.65 -5.26 6.70
CA ILE A 125 15.41 -5.07 5.27
C ILE A 125 14.87 -6.34 4.63
N ALA A 126 15.46 -7.49 4.90
CA ALA A 126 15.01 -8.78 4.37
C ALA A 126 13.56 -9.09 4.82
N ARG A 127 13.22 -8.79 6.08
CA ARG A 127 11.84 -8.94 6.58
C ARG A 127 10.85 -8.06 5.84
N VAL A 128 11.13 -6.77 5.66
CA VAL A 128 10.27 -5.85 4.91
C VAL A 128 10.10 -6.32 3.46
N GLN A 129 11.17 -6.76 2.83
CA GLN A 129 11.13 -7.30 1.47
C GLN A 129 10.27 -8.56 1.36
N ALA A 130 10.35 -9.47 2.33
CA ALA A 130 9.51 -10.68 2.39
C ALA A 130 8.01 -10.32 2.51
N LEU A 131 7.67 -9.35 3.36
CA LEU A 131 6.31 -8.82 3.50
C LEU A 131 5.79 -8.23 2.19
N ILE A 132 6.59 -7.40 1.50
CA ILE A 132 6.23 -6.79 0.21
C ILE A 132 5.96 -7.87 -0.85
N ARG A 133 6.77 -8.93 -0.90
CA ARG A 133 6.58 -10.07 -1.79
C ARG A 133 5.44 -11.00 -1.38
N LYS A 134 4.83 -10.75 -0.20
CA LYS A 134 3.74 -11.54 0.39
C LYS A 134 4.13 -13.01 0.57
N GLU A 135 5.36 -13.23 1.00
CA GLU A 135 5.85 -14.56 1.32
C GLU A 135 5.11 -15.13 2.51
N ARG A 136 4.76 -16.44 2.45
CA ARG A 136 4.06 -17.17 3.52
C ARG A 136 2.71 -16.55 3.91
N LEU A 137 1.97 -16.01 2.93
CA LEU A 137 0.71 -15.26 3.12
C LEU A 137 -0.26 -15.87 4.15
N ARG A 138 -0.42 -17.18 4.20
CA ARG A 138 -1.37 -17.83 5.14
C ARG A 138 -0.72 -18.31 6.45
N GLN A 139 0.56 -18.11 6.61
CA GLN A 139 1.33 -18.59 7.76
C GLN A 139 1.89 -17.43 8.59
N ASP A 140 2.00 -16.27 8.02
CA ASP A 140 2.57 -15.07 8.61
C ASP A 140 1.46 -14.02 8.81
N PRO A 141 1.10 -13.72 10.08
CA PRO A 141 0.03 -12.77 10.39
C PRO A 141 0.26 -11.37 9.83
N GLU A 142 1.50 -10.90 9.79
CA GLU A 142 1.81 -9.57 9.24
C GLU A 142 1.67 -9.55 7.71
N THR A 143 2.07 -10.63 7.03
CA THR A 143 1.82 -10.77 5.59
C THR A 143 0.32 -10.84 5.29
N GLN A 144 -0.46 -11.50 6.14
CA GLN A 144 -1.91 -11.54 6.02
C GLN A 144 -2.51 -10.14 6.23
N CYS A 145 -2.09 -9.41 7.26
CA CYS A 145 -2.56 -8.05 7.51
C CYS A 145 -2.28 -7.11 6.33
N LEU A 146 -1.11 -7.20 5.71
CA LEU A 146 -0.75 -6.44 4.51
C LEU A 146 -1.65 -6.81 3.31
N GLU A 147 -1.95 -8.11 3.09
CA GLU A 147 -2.87 -8.53 2.02
C GLU A 147 -4.29 -8.07 2.30
N ASP A 148 -4.74 -8.14 3.55
CA ASP A 148 -6.06 -7.67 3.98
C ASP A 148 -6.24 -6.17 3.70
N ALA A 149 -5.25 -5.36 4.06
CA ALA A 149 -5.26 -3.94 3.74
C ALA A 149 -5.34 -3.68 2.23
N ALA A 150 -4.58 -4.43 1.42
CA ALA A 150 -4.63 -4.31 -0.04
C ALA A 150 -6.00 -4.69 -0.61
N CYS A 151 -6.64 -5.73 -0.08
CA CYS A 151 -7.99 -6.12 -0.47
C CYS A 151 -9.01 -5.04 -0.10
N LEU A 152 -8.92 -4.47 1.09
CA LEU A 152 -9.83 -3.41 1.55
C LEU A 152 -9.68 -2.12 0.74
N VAL A 153 -8.45 -1.69 0.46
CA VAL A 153 -8.19 -0.55 -0.42
C VAL A 153 -8.76 -0.79 -1.82
N TYR A 154 -8.61 -2.00 -2.38
CA TYR A 154 -9.22 -2.33 -3.67
C TYR A 154 -10.75 -2.25 -3.61
N LEU A 155 -11.39 -2.83 -2.60
CA LEU A 155 -12.85 -2.80 -2.47
C LEU A 155 -13.38 -1.38 -2.30
N GLU A 156 -12.70 -0.56 -1.48
CA GLU A 156 -13.17 0.80 -1.14
C GLU A 156 -12.93 1.81 -2.27
N TYR A 157 -11.76 1.76 -2.93
CA TYR A 157 -11.33 2.79 -3.89
C TYR A 157 -11.17 2.28 -5.32
N GLY A 158 -10.82 1.02 -5.51
CA GLY A 158 -10.52 0.47 -6.83
C GLY A 158 -11.71 -0.18 -7.52
N LEU A 159 -12.62 -0.77 -6.76
CA LEU A 159 -13.76 -1.52 -7.31
C LEU A 159 -14.66 -0.70 -8.24
N PRO A 160 -15.05 0.56 -7.93
CA PRO A 160 -15.91 1.32 -8.83
C PRO A 160 -15.28 1.53 -10.21
N GLY A 161 -14.00 1.90 -10.26
CA GLY A 161 -13.28 2.10 -11.52
C GLY A 161 -13.07 0.80 -12.29
N PHE A 162 -12.81 -0.30 -11.59
CA PHE A 162 -12.66 -1.62 -12.18
C PHE A 162 -14.00 -2.11 -12.78
N ALA A 163 -15.10 -1.98 -12.05
CA ALA A 163 -16.42 -2.39 -12.50
C ALA A 163 -16.93 -1.60 -13.71
N ALA A 164 -16.51 -0.33 -13.86
CA ALA A 164 -16.85 0.48 -15.01
C ALA A 164 -16.18 0.03 -16.33
N GLN A 165 -15.09 -0.76 -16.24
CA GLN A 165 -14.25 -1.16 -17.38
C GLN A 165 -14.35 -2.65 -17.74
N HIS A 166 -15.06 -3.45 -16.95
CA HIS A 166 -15.11 -4.90 -17.09
C HIS A 166 -16.54 -5.40 -17.00
N ASP A 167 -16.81 -6.56 -17.62
CA ASP A 167 -18.12 -7.21 -17.50
C ASP A 167 -18.38 -7.74 -16.08
N GLU A 168 -19.65 -7.88 -15.75
CA GLU A 168 -20.11 -8.27 -14.42
C GLU A 168 -19.53 -9.62 -13.98
N ALA A 169 -19.44 -10.60 -14.87
CA ALA A 169 -18.94 -11.94 -14.54
C ALA A 169 -17.46 -11.89 -14.16
N GLN A 170 -16.67 -11.08 -14.86
CA GLN A 170 -15.25 -10.87 -14.55
C GLN A 170 -15.07 -10.15 -13.20
N VAL A 171 -15.91 -9.15 -12.92
CA VAL A 171 -15.89 -8.44 -11.63
C VAL A 171 -16.22 -9.39 -10.48
N ILE A 172 -17.25 -10.22 -10.62
CA ILE A 172 -17.64 -11.22 -9.61
C ILE A 172 -16.49 -12.21 -9.37
N ASP A 173 -15.88 -12.75 -10.41
CA ASP A 173 -14.73 -13.68 -10.29
C ASP A 173 -13.57 -13.04 -9.51
N ILE A 174 -13.25 -11.78 -9.77
CA ILE A 174 -12.21 -11.05 -9.05
C ILE A 174 -12.59 -10.78 -7.59
N LEU A 175 -13.85 -10.43 -7.31
CA LEU A 175 -14.35 -10.24 -5.95
C LEU A 175 -14.29 -11.53 -5.14
N GLN A 176 -14.69 -12.68 -5.68
CA GLN A 176 -14.59 -13.99 -5.03
C GLN A 176 -13.12 -14.33 -4.73
N LYS A 177 -12.20 -14.13 -5.68
CA LYS A 177 -10.76 -14.34 -5.48
C LYS A 177 -10.18 -13.40 -4.42
N THR A 178 -10.64 -12.16 -4.37
CA THR A 178 -10.25 -11.18 -3.35
C THR A 178 -10.74 -11.62 -1.98
N TRP A 179 -12.02 -11.96 -1.86
CA TRP A 179 -12.64 -12.45 -0.63
C TRP A 179 -11.93 -13.67 -0.05
N ASN A 180 -11.56 -14.63 -0.91
CA ASN A 180 -10.88 -15.87 -0.50
C ASN A 180 -9.46 -15.65 0.04
N LYS A 181 -8.86 -14.49 -0.19
CA LYS A 181 -7.55 -14.12 0.39
C LYS A 181 -7.66 -13.43 1.73
N MET A 182 -8.82 -12.84 2.03
CA MET A 182 -9.02 -12.02 3.21
C MET A 182 -9.19 -12.86 4.47
N SER A 183 -8.63 -12.37 5.58
CA SER A 183 -8.90 -12.92 6.91
C SER A 183 -10.35 -12.68 7.33
N PRO A 184 -10.88 -13.43 8.33
CA PRO A 184 -12.22 -13.18 8.87
C PRO A 184 -12.42 -11.71 9.31
N ARG A 185 -11.44 -11.12 9.99
CA ARG A 185 -11.49 -9.72 10.42
C ARG A 185 -11.60 -8.75 9.26
N ALA A 186 -10.81 -8.95 8.21
CA ALA A 186 -10.88 -8.08 7.03
C ALA A 186 -12.20 -8.22 6.27
N ARG A 187 -12.80 -9.43 6.24
CA ARG A 187 -14.14 -9.65 5.67
C ARG A 187 -15.22 -8.90 6.44
N GLU A 188 -15.16 -8.88 7.78
CA GLU A 188 -16.07 -8.07 8.58
C GLU A 188 -15.95 -6.58 8.27
N GLU A 189 -14.73 -6.06 8.15
CA GLU A 189 -14.51 -4.66 7.75
C GLU A 189 -15.02 -4.39 6.32
N ALA A 190 -14.81 -5.32 5.38
CA ALA A 190 -15.31 -5.18 4.01
C ALA A 190 -16.84 -5.04 3.93
N LEU A 191 -17.57 -5.78 4.78
CA LEU A 191 -19.04 -5.68 4.86
C LEU A 191 -19.51 -4.32 5.41
N ARG A 192 -18.69 -3.63 6.20
CA ARG A 192 -18.97 -2.30 6.77
C ARG A 192 -18.61 -1.14 5.84
N LEU A 193 -17.93 -1.41 4.72
CA LEU A 193 -17.53 -0.36 3.77
C LEU A 193 -18.74 0.40 3.22
N LYS A 194 -18.61 1.70 3.09
CA LYS A 194 -19.59 2.56 2.42
C LYS A 194 -19.38 2.50 0.90
N LEU A 195 -19.82 1.41 0.30
CA LEU A 195 -19.75 1.21 -1.14
C LEU A 195 -20.88 1.92 -1.87
N THR A 196 -20.67 2.26 -3.15
CA THR A 196 -21.77 2.69 -4.02
C THR A 196 -22.82 1.57 -4.15
N PRO A 197 -24.10 1.86 -4.45
CA PRO A 197 -25.14 0.84 -4.60
C PRO A 197 -24.74 -0.25 -5.62
N HIS A 198 -24.11 0.14 -6.72
CA HIS A 198 -23.64 -0.79 -7.75
C HIS A 198 -22.52 -1.71 -7.23
N ALA A 199 -21.49 -1.14 -6.60
CA ALA A 199 -20.38 -1.92 -6.01
C ALA A 199 -20.88 -2.87 -4.91
N ARG A 200 -21.84 -2.44 -4.09
CA ARG A 200 -22.48 -3.29 -3.09
C ARG A 200 -23.20 -4.47 -3.72
N ALA A 201 -24.03 -4.23 -4.74
CA ALA A 201 -24.75 -5.29 -5.45
C ALA A 201 -23.82 -6.34 -6.07
N LEU A 202 -22.66 -5.90 -6.63
CA LEU A 202 -21.63 -6.79 -7.17
C LEU A 202 -20.98 -7.65 -6.06
N LEU A 203 -20.66 -7.04 -4.92
CA LEU A 203 -20.12 -7.77 -3.78
C LEU A 203 -21.12 -8.80 -3.25
N ASP A 204 -22.38 -8.42 -3.08
CA ASP A 204 -23.43 -9.33 -2.58
C ASP A 204 -23.65 -10.51 -3.54
N LYS A 205 -23.64 -10.29 -4.87
CA LYS A 205 -23.67 -11.36 -5.88
C LYS A 205 -22.45 -12.29 -5.78
N ALA A 206 -21.25 -11.73 -5.58
CA ALA A 206 -20.03 -12.52 -5.43
C ALA A 206 -20.09 -13.42 -4.19
N LEU A 207 -20.69 -12.95 -3.10
CA LEU A 207 -20.81 -13.69 -1.84
C LEU A 207 -21.95 -14.73 -1.86
N ALA A 208 -23.00 -14.51 -2.62
CA ALA A 208 -24.10 -15.48 -2.77
C ALA A 208 -23.67 -16.77 -3.49
N GLY A 209 -22.55 -16.75 -4.20
CA GLY A 209 -22.00 -17.91 -4.91
C GLY A 209 -20.81 -18.59 -4.20
N THR A 210 -20.52 -18.18 -2.95
CA THR A 210 -19.48 -18.79 -2.09
C THR A 210 -20.11 -19.47 -0.89
#